data_a5c372f1a8f3d4c7575cd9ef5b663534
#
_entry.id   a5c372f1a8f3d4c7575cd9ef5b663534
#
_cell.length_a   1.000
_cell.length_b   1.000
_cell.length_c   1.000
_cell.angle_alpha   90.00
_cell.angle_beta   90.00
_cell.angle_gamma   90.00
#
_symmetry.space_group_name_H-M   'P 1'
#
loop_
_entity.id
_entity.type
_entity.pdbx_description
1 polymer ?
#
loop_
_entity_poly.entity_id
_entity_poly.type
_entity_poly.pdbx_seq_one_letter_code
_entity_poly.pdbx_strand_id
1 'polypeptide(L)'
;MTTVQPFIGIVQGDACGIGPELLSKLLRKLKAAERNRVLVISDQRIMTAGDAVAGQETLCKRLNEPTEIDRDRGQPQLLDVRCLDPANIVPGTVSVDAGRAVLETFGLAIDLAQSGIIEGICFMPFNKAAMHLAGIGVADELTWAKGRLGVTGRASEFNVIDGMWNARVTSHVPLKEVPGRLNIDGIVEAIVLANQTLT
;
A
#
# COMPACT_ATOMS: atom_id res chain seq x y z
N MET A 1 8.89 29.07 0.40
CA MET A 1 9.30 27.68 0.14
C MET A 1 8.14 27.01 -0.55
N THR A 2 8.26 26.67 -1.82
CA THR A 2 7.29 25.82 -2.51
C THR A 2 7.39 24.43 -1.87
N THR A 3 6.40 24.07 -1.08
CA THR A 3 6.29 22.69 -0.57
C THR A 3 6.16 21.76 -1.76
N VAL A 4 7.22 21.00 -2.04
CA VAL A 4 7.16 19.93 -3.03
C VAL A 4 6.08 18.97 -2.51
N GLN A 5 5.04 18.81 -3.30
CA GLN A 5 3.92 17.96 -2.90
C GLN A 5 4.29 16.48 -3.11
N PRO A 6 3.92 15.57 -2.24
CA PRO A 6 4.35 14.19 -2.32
C PRO A 6 3.83 13.46 -3.57
N PHE A 7 4.63 12.58 -4.11
CA PHE A 7 4.26 11.64 -5.16
C PHE A 7 3.98 10.27 -4.54
N ILE A 8 2.76 9.78 -4.65
CA ILE A 8 2.25 8.64 -3.89
C ILE A 8 2.14 7.41 -4.79
N GLY A 9 2.78 6.31 -4.38
CA GLY A 9 2.56 5.00 -4.99
C GLY A 9 1.26 4.38 -4.49
N ILE A 10 0.41 3.88 -5.40
CA ILE A 10 -0.82 3.16 -5.04
C ILE A 10 -0.75 1.74 -5.57
N VAL A 11 -0.77 0.76 -4.66
CA VAL A 11 -0.74 -0.66 -4.96
C VAL A 11 -2.15 -1.20 -5.16
N GLN A 12 -2.36 -2.01 -6.18
CA GLN A 12 -3.67 -2.53 -6.61
C GLN A 12 -4.43 -3.35 -5.55
N GLY A 13 -3.72 -3.95 -4.57
CA GLY A 13 -4.32 -4.87 -3.60
C GLY A 13 -4.55 -6.29 -4.14
N ASP A 14 -5.46 -7.03 -3.49
CA ASP A 14 -5.82 -8.38 -3.92
C ASP A 14 -6.62 -8.35 -5.24
N ALA A 15 -6.08 -8.99 -6.27
CA ALA A 15 -6.71 -9.06 -7.59
C ALA A 15 -8.01 -9.88 -7.60
N CYS A 16 -8.18 -10.82 -6.67
CA CYS A 16 -9.42 -11.60 -6.50
C CYS A 16 -10.44 -10.88 -5.59
N GLY A 17 -10.06 -9.76 -4.98
CA GLY A 17 -10.90 -8.94 -4.10
C GLY A 17 -11.44 -7.70 -4.81
N ILE A 18 -11.81 -6.70 -3.99
CA ILE A 18 -12.38 -5.43 -4.47
C ILE A 18 -11.33 -4.36 -4.77
N GLY A 19 -10.04 -4.67 -4.59
CA GLY A 19 -8.93 -3.72 -4.74
C GLY A 19 -8.89 -3.01 -6.08
N PRO A 20 -8.90 -3.74 -7.21
CA PRO A 20 -8.85 -3.14 -8.56
C PRO A 20 -10.02 -2.21 -8.85
N GLU A 21 -11.25 -2.59 -8.45
CA GLU A 21 -12.45 -1.76 -8.59
C GLU A 21 -12.35 -0.48 -7.74
N LEU A 22 -11.89 -0.60 -6.49
CA LEU A 22 -11.71 0.56 -5.60
C LEU A 22 -10.65 1.51 -6.13
N LEU A 23 -9.54 0.99 -6.65
CA LEU A 23 -8.48 1.80 -7.24
C LEU A 23 -8.99 2.59 -8.46
N SER A 24 -9.73 1.92 -9.35
CA SER A 24 -10.38 2.57 -10.49
C SER A 24 -11.29 3.71 -10.02
N LYS A 25 -12.19 3.46 -9.07
CA LYS A 25 -13.10 4.47 -8.51
C LYS A 25 -12.36 5.61 -7.80
N LEU A 26 -11.28 5.33 -7.09
CA LEU A 26 -10.43 6.33 -6.45
C LEU A 26 -9.84 7.29 -7.48
N LEU A 27 -9.19 6.76 -8.50
CA LEU A 27 -8.53 7.56 -9.54
C LEU A 27 -9.51 8.52 -10.24
N ARG A 28 -10.76 8.13 -10.40
CA ARG A 28 -11.81 9.01 -10.94
C ARG A 28 -12.21 10.12 -9.97
N LYS A 29 -12.23 9.85 -8.65
CA LYS A 29 -12.61 10.82 -7.62
C LYS A 29 -11.55 11.85 -7.32
N LEU A 30 -10.30 11.53 -7.53
CA LEU A 30 -9.18 12.45 -7.32
C LEU A 30 -9.31 13.67 -8.23
N LYS A 31 -9.04 14.85 -7.67
CA LYS A 31 -8.90 16.07 -8.45
C LYS A 31 -7.69 15.98 -9.39
N ALA A 32 -7.67 16.74 -10.46
CA ALA A 32 -6.59 16.70 -11.44
C ALA A 32 -5.20 16.87 -10.78
N ALA A 33 -5.06 17.83 -9.86
CA ALA A 33 -3.80 18.07 -9.15
C ALA A 33 -3.34 16.91 -8.26
N GLU A 34 -4.27 16.15 -7.68
CA GLU A 34 -3.98 14.96 -6.88
C GLU A 34 -3.62 13.78 -7.78
N ARG A 35 -4.37 13.58 -8.85
CA ARG A 35 -4.19 12.51 -9.83
C ARG A 35 -2.83 12.53 -10.49
N ASN A 36 -2.31 13.73 -10.75
CA ASN A 36 -1.01 13.95 -11.37
C ASN A 36 0.17 13.54 -10.47
N ARG A 37 -0.11 13.18 -9.22
CA ARG A 37 0.87 12.80 -8.20
C ARG A 37 0.73 11.36 -7.74
N VAL A 38 0.10 10.56 -8.57
CA VAL A 38 -0.13 9.15 -8.29
C VAL A 38 0.63 8.29 -9.28
N LEU A 39 1.41 7.37 -8.73
CA LEU A 39 1.96 6.23 -9.44
C LEU A 39 1.16 4.98 -9.06
N VAL A 40 0.40 4.45 -9.99
CA VAL A 40 -0.26 3.16 -9.83
C VAL A 40 0.76 2.05 -10.06
N ILE A 41 0.88 1.13 -9.11
CA ILE A 41 1.74 -0.06 -9.20
C ILE A 41 0.83 -1.26 -9.30
N SER A 42 0.66 -1.78 -10.51
CA SER A 42 -0.37 -2.76 -10.84
C SER A 42 -0.05 -3.52 -12.11
N ASP A 43 -0.73 -4.62 -12.33
CA ASP A 43 -0.83 -5.24 -13.64
C ASP A 43 -1.93 -4.50 -14.45
N GLN A 44 -1.58 -4.00 -15.62
CA GLN A 44 -2.52 -3.27 -16.49
C GLN A 44 -3.78 -4.08 -16.79
N ARG A 45 -3.66 -5.41 -16.91
CA ARG A 45 -4.81 -6.29 -17.22
C ARG A 45 -5.75 -6.40 -16.02
N ILE A 46 -5.21 -6.37 -14.79
CA ILE A 46 -5.99 -6.33 -13.54
C ILE A 46 -6.71 -4.99 -13.42
N MET A 47 -6.04 -3.88 -13.74
CA MET A 47 -6.68 -2.57 -13.75
C MET A 47 -7.83 -2.51 -14.77
N THR A 48 -7.64 -3.06 -15.97
CA THR A 48 -8.70 -3.14 -16.98
C THR A 48 -9.91 -3.94 -16.48
N ALA A 49 -9.69 -5.05 -15.78
CA ALA A 49 -10.77 -5.81 -15.16
C ALA A 49 -11.49 -5.00 -14.06
N GLY A 50 -10.73 -4.28 -13.22
CA GLY A 50 -11.29 -3.36 -12.22
C GLY A 50 -12.12 -2.24 -12.82
N ASP A 51 -11.66 -1.65 -13.92
CA ASP A 51 -12.36 -0.63 -14.68
C ASP A 51 -13.70 -1.16 -15.23
N ALA A 52 -13.70 -2.37 -15.77
CA ALA A 52 -14.92 -3.00 -16.28
C ALA A 52 -15.96 -3.19 -15.16
N VAL A 53 -15.55 -3.63 -13.96
CA VAL A 53 -16.44 -3.75 -12.79
C VAL A 53 -16.92 -2.38 -12.31
N ALA A 54 -16.03 -1.37 -12.31
CA ALA A 54 -16.36 0.00 -11.92
C ALA A 54 -17.22 0.75 -12.95
N GLY A 55 -17.41 0.19 -14.15
CA GLY A 55 -18.15 0.83 -15.25
C GLY A 55 -17.47 2.10 -15.77
N GLN A 56 -16.15 2.12 -15.82
CA GLN A 56 -15.36 3.28 -16.25
C GLN A 56 -14.02 2.85 -16.87
N GLU A 57 -13.32 3.79 -17.47
CA GLU A 57 -11.97 3.61 -17.99
C GLU A 57 -11.01 4.54 -17.24
N THR A 58 -9.92 3.99 -16.75
CA THR A 58 -8.87 4.75 -16.05
C THR A 58 -7.75 5.10 -17.02
N LEU A 59 -7.61 6.38 -17.33
CA LEU A 59 -6.57 6.88 -18.22
C LEU A 59 -5.27 7.14 -17.45
N CYS A 60 -4.38 6.15 -17.41
CA CYS A 60 -3.02 6.27 -16.91
C CYS A 60 -2.03 6.11 -18.06
N LYS A 61 -0.91 6.86 -18.00
CA LYS A 61 0.22 6.52 -18.87
C LYS A 61 0.84 5.23 -18.38
N ARG A 62 0.81 4.20 -19.21
CA ARG A 62 1.51 2.94 -18.93
C ARG A 62 3.02 3.12 -19.03
N LEU A 63 3.73 2.59 -18.04
CA LEU A 63 5.18 2.49 -17.95
C LEU A 63 5.54 1.01 -17.85
N ASN A 64 6.64 0.61 -18.45
CA ASN A 64 7.15 -0.76 -18.35
C ASN A 64 8.29 -0.86 -17.32
N GLU A 65 9.00 0.25 -17.08
CA GLU A 65 10.18 0.31 -16.22
C GLU A 65 10.11 1.51 -15.27
N PRO A 66 10.63 1.38 -14.04
CA PRO A 66 10.68 2.50 -13.08
C PRO A 66 11.44 3.73 -13.60
N THR A 67 12.39 3.56 -14.49
CA THR A 67 13.16 4.64 -15.11
C THR A 67 12.34 5.57 -16.01
N GLU A 68 11.15 5.14 -16.40
CA GLU A 68 10.22 5.94 -17.21
C GLU A 68 9.31 6.86 -16.36
N ILE A 69 9.41 6.78 -15.02
CA ILE A 69 8.59 7.59 -14.12
C ILE A 69 8.96 9.06 -14.27
N ASP A 70 7.94 9.87 -14.55
CA ASP A 70 8.06 11.32 -14.73
C ASP A 70 7.10 12.04 -13.77
N ARG A 71 7.64 12.61 -12.70
CA ARG A 71 6.88 13.29 -11.65
C ARG A 71 6.18 14.57 -12.11
N ASP A 72 6.68 15.19 -13.19
CA ASP A 72 6.17 16.47 -13.70
C ASP A 72 5.17 16.30 -14.85
N ARG A 73 4.83 15.07 -15.20
CA ARG A 73 4.03 14.77 -16.39
C ARG A 73 2.60 15.31 -16.38
N GLY A 74 2.05 15.61 -15.24
CA GLY A 74 0.72 16.17 -15.16
C GLY A 74 -0.44 15.18 -15.43
N GLN A 75 -0.19 13.87 -15.40
CA GLN A 75 -1.21 12.82 -15.52
C GLN A 75 -0.83 11.59 -14.68
N PRO A 76 -1.79 10.76 -14.24
CA PRO A 76 -1.48 9.55 -13.51
C PRO A 76 -0.69 8.57 -14.37
N GLN A 77 0.22 7.84 -13.75
CA GLN A 77 1.08 6.87 -14.39
C GLN A 77 0.80 5.49 -13.79
N LEU A 78 0.91 4.45 -14.60
CA LEU A 78 0.77 3.06 -14.19
C LEU A 78 2.04 2.30 -14.54
N LEU A 79 2.77 1.86 -13.52
CA LEU A 79 3.89 0.93 -13.68
C LEU A 79 3.33 -0.48 -13.79
N ASP A 80 3.47 -1.07 -14.98
CA ASP A 80 2.88 -2.38 -15.34
C ASP A 80 3.78 -3.52 -14.89
N VAL A 81 3.43 -4.12 -13.76
CA VAL A 81 4.23 -5.18 -13.09
C VAL A 81 3.82 -6.56 -13.59
N ARG A 82 3.07 -6.84 -14.49
CA ARG A 82 2.69 -8.17 -15.06
C ARG A 82 2.86 -9.36 -14.10
N CYS A 83 2.36 -9.19 -12.89
CA CYS A 83 2.59 -10.11 -11.77
C CYS A 83 1.60 -11.28 -11.67
N LEU A 84 0.57 -11.33 -12.52
CA LEU A 84 -0.48 -12.34 -12.44
C LEU A 84 -1.08 -12.64 -13.81
N ASP A 85 -1.35 -13.91 -14.10
CA ASP A 85 -2.17 -14.26 -15.27
C ASP A 85 -3.66 -13.97 -14.98
N PRO A 86 -4.33 -13.09 -15.77
CA PRO A 86 -5.74 -12.80 -15.59
C PRO A 86 -6.66 -14.02 -15.62
N ALA A 87 -6.27 -15.09 -16.32
CA ALA A 87 -7.02 -16.35 -16.34
C ALA A 87 -7.12 -17.02 -14.97
N ASN A 88 -6.19 -16.70 -14.04
CA ASN A 88 -6.16 -17.22 -12.67
C ASN A 88 -6.95 -16.35 -11.67
N ILE A 89 -7.58 -15.27 -12.13
CA ILE A 89 -8.37 -14.39 -11.25
C ILE A 89 -9.79 -14.93 -11.13
N VAL A 90 -10.13 -15.43 -9.96
CA VAL A 90 -11.49 -15.83 -9.61
C VAL A 90 -11.99 -14.92 -8.49
N PRO A 91 -12.91 -13.99 -8.76
CA PRO A 91 -13.40 -13.05 -7.76
C PRO A 91 -13.96 -13.73 -6.51
N GLY A 92 -13.63 -13.19 -5.34
CA GLY A 92 -14.11 -13.68 -4.05
C GLY A 92 -13.39 -14.93 -3.53
N THR A 93 -12.31 -15.38 -4.18
CA THR A 93 -11.54 -16.55 -3.74
C THR A 93 -10.22 -16.15 -3.11
N VAL A 94 -9.69 -17.03 -2.25
CA VAL A 94 -8.32 -16.91 -1.72
C VAL A 94 -7.38 -17.59 -2.71
N SER A 95 -6.47 -16.83 -3.32
CA SER A 95 -5.56 -17.30 -4.36
C SER A 95 -4.10 -17.09 -3.98
N VAL A 96 -3.29 -18.13 -4.15
CA VAL A 96 -1.82 -18.06 -3.97
C VAL A 96 -1.21 -17.05 -4.96
N ASP A 97 -1.67 -17.07 -6.21
CA ASP A 97 -1.15 -16.20 -7.25
C ASP A 97 -1.50 -14.74 -6.98
N ALA A 98 -2.74 -14.47 -6.52
CA ALA A 98 -3.12 -13.13 -6.08
C ALA A 98 -2.31 -12.65 -4.86
N GLY A 99 -2.05 -13.54 -3.90
CA GLY A 99 -1.16 -13.24 -2.78
C GLY A 99 0.27 -12.94 -3.21
N ARG A 100 0.81 -13.69 -4.17
CA ARG A 100 2.14 -13.43 -4.75
C ARG A 100 2.19 -12.08 -5.47
N ALA A 101 1.17 -11.76 -6.26
CA ALA A 101 1.05 -10.47 -6.93
C ALA A 101 1.01 -9.30 -5.94
N VAL A 102 0.33 -9.45 -4.79
CA VAL A 102 0.36 -8.45 -3.70
C VAL A 102 1.77 -8.28 -3.17
N LEU A 103 2.48 -9.36 -2.84
CA LEU A 103 3.85 -9.28 -2.30
C LEU A 103 4.82 -8.64 -3.30
N GLU A 104 4.67 -8.93 -4.59
CA GLU A 104 5.50 -8.36 -5.66
C GLU A 104 5.25 -6.86 -5.83
N THR A 105 3.99 -6.45 -6.00
CA THR A 105 3.63 -5.04 -6.21
C THR A 105 3.88 -4.18 -4.96
N PHE A 106 3.60 -4.69 -3.77
CA PHE A 106 3.89 -4.00 -2.52
C PHE A 106 5.39 -3.92 -2.24
N GLY A 107 6.14 -4.99 -2.56
CA GLY A 107 7.60 -5.00 -2.47
C GLY A 107 8.24 -3.94 -3.37
N LEU A 108 7.80 -3.86 -4.62
CA LEU A 108 8.27 -2.83 -5.55
C LEU A 108 7.94 -1.42 -5.05
N ALA A 109 6.74 -1.22 -4.48
CA ALA A 109 6.38 0.07 -3.88
C ALA A 109 7.33 0.48 -2.74
N ILE A 110 7.72 -0.47 -1.88
CA ILE A 110 8.69 -0.24 -0.80
C ILE A 110 10.06 0.13 -1.38
N ASP A 111 10.53 -0.57 -2.41
CA ASP A 111 11.82 -0.29 -3.04
C ASP A 111 11.83 1.11 -3.71
N LEU A 112 10.73 1.51 -4.34
CA LEU A 112 10.56 2.84 -4.91
C LEU A 112 10.53 3.93 -3.82
N ALA A 113 9.93 3.66 -2.66
CA ALA A 113 9.94 4.57 -1.53
C ALA A 113 11.35 4.69 -0.92
N GLN A 114 12.08 3.60 -0.76
CA GLN A 114 13.47 3.62 -0.27
C GLN A 114 14.40 4.40 -1.21
N SER A 115 14.18 4.31 -2.52
CA SER A 115 14.95 5.08 -3.51
C SER A 115 14.53 6.54 -3.64
N GLY A 116 13.50 6.99 -2.91
CA GLY A 116 13.00 8.35 -2.94
C GLY A 116 12.23 8.71 -4.21
N ILE A 117 11.81 7.72 -5.00
CA ILE A 117 10.97 7.93 -6.19
C ILE A 117 9.55 8.28 -5.78
N ILE A 118 9.03 7.66 -4.73
CA ILE A 118 7.74 7.99 -4.10
C ILE A 118 7.95 8.32 -2.63
N GLU A 119 7.14 9.22 -2.07
CA GLU A 119 7.22 9.65 -0.67
C GLU A 119 6.22 8.93 0.23
N GLY A 120 5.33 8.15 -0.33
CA GLY A 120 4.35 7.39 0.44
C GLY A 120 3.73 6.28 -0.36
N ILE A 121 3.19 5.29 0.35
CA ILE A 121 2.52 4.14 -0.23
C ILE A 121 1.09 4.10 0.29
N CYS A 122 0.14 4.06 -0.63
CA CYS A 122 -1.24 3.70 -0.36
C CYS A 122 -1.51 2.33 -0.99
N PHE A 123 -2.25 1.48 -0.34
CA PHE A 123 -2.61 0.19 -0.94
C PHE A 123 -4.10 -0.10 -0.81
N MET A 124 -4.64 -0.74 -1.83
CA MET A 124 -5.98 -1.27 -1.81
C MET A 124 -6.03 -2.52 -0.91
N PRO A 125 -7.21 -2.97 -0.47
CA PRO A 125 -7.32 -4.07 0.48
C PRO A 125 -6.53 -5.31 0.08
N PHE A 126 -5.71 -5.80 1.01
CA PHE A 126 -4.97 -7.06 0.89
C PHE A 126 -5.78 -8.23 1.46
N ASN A 127 -5.50 -9.43 1.00
CA ASN A 127 -6.02 -10.67 1.56
C ASN A 127 -4.92 -11.38 2.34
N LYS A 128 -4.98 -11.31 3.67
CA LYS A 128 -3.94 -11.91 4.53
C LYS A 128 -3.81 -13.42 4.32
N ALA A 129 -4.93 -14.13 4.12
CA ALA A 129 -4.88 -15.57 3.86
C ALA A 129 -4.15 -15.88 2.54
N ALA A 130 -4.41 -15.09 1.48
CA ALA A 130 -3.70 -15.22 0.20
C ALA A 130 -2.20 -14.93 0.35
N MET A 131 -1.84 -13.87 1.09
CA MET A 131 -0.44 -13.54 1.37
C MET A 131 0.28 -14.64 2.17
N HIS A 132 -0.39 -15.25 3.15
CA HIS A 132 0.17 -16.39 3.90
C HIS A 132 0.39 -17.60 3.01
N LEU A 133 -0.56 -17.94 2.15
CA LEU A 133 -0.41 -19.02 1.17
C LEU A 133 0.73 -18.74 0.17
N ALA A 134 0.95 -17.48 -0.16
CA ALA A 134 2.05 -17.03 -1.02
C ALA A 134 3.41 -16.98 -0.31
N GLY A 135 3.47 -17.26 1.00
CA GLY A 135 4.71 -17.37 1.74
C GLY A 135 5.22 -16.05 2.35
N ILE A 136 4.32 -15.15 2.79
CA ILE A 136 4.74 -13.90 3.46
C ILE A 136 5.68 -14.15 4.65
N GLY A 137 5.54 -15.28 5.35
CA GLY A 137 6.45 -15.71 6.42
C GLY A 137 6.36 -14.95 7.75
N VAL A 138 5.49 -13.93 7.83
CA VAL A 138 5.28 -13.08 9.01
C VAL A 138 3.78 -12.84 9.25
N ALA A 139 3.42 -12.26 10.40
CA ALA A 139 2.02 -12.15 10.83
C ALA A 139 1.19 -11.20 9.97
N ASP A 140 1.78 -10.09 9.48
CA ASP A 140 1.07 -9.04 8.77
C ASP A 140 1.98 -8.24 7.82
N GLU A 141 1.33 -7.39 7.02
CA GLU A 141 1.97 -6.52 6.04
C GLU A 141 2.92 -5.49 6.67
N LEU A 142 2.63 -4.99 7.87
CA LEU A 142 3.51 -4.04 8.57
C LEU A 142 4.82 -4.71 8.97
N THR A 143 4.75 -5.91 9.54
CA THR A 143 5.92 -6.71 9.93
C THR A 143 6.76 -7.07 8.71
N TRP A 144 6.11 -7.40 7.59
CA TRP A 144 6.79 -7.70 6.34
C TRP A 144 7.49 -6.47 5.75
N ALA A 145 6.80 -5.33 5.70
CA ALA A 145 7.36 -4.07 5.23
C ALA A 145 8.54 -3.61 6.11
N LYS A 146 8.41 -3.72 7.43
CA LYS A 146 9.49 -3.44 8.38
C LYS A 146 10.74 -4.27 8.10
N GLY A 147 10.57 -5.58 7.87
CA GLY A 147 11.68 -6.49 7.51
C GLY A 147 12.35 -6.09 6.19
N ARG A 148 11.56 -5.76 5.15
CA ARG A 148 12.09 -5.35 3.85
C ARG A 148 12.84 -4.00 3.91
N LEU A 149 12.38 -3.08 4.75
CA LEU A 149 13.03 -1.79 4.99
C LEU A 149 14.28 -1.89 5.87
N GLY A 150 14.56 -3.06 6.47
CA GLY A 150 15.67 -3.22 7.42
C GLY A 150 15.50 -2.44 8.73
N VAL A 151 14.27 -2.07 9.08
CA VAL A 151 13.99 -1.31 10.31
C VAL A 151 14.06 -2.22 11.53
N THR A 152 14.98 -1.93 12.45
CA THR A 152 15.15 -2.68 13.70
C THR A 152 14.37 -2.09 14.88
N GLY A 153 14.02 -0.79 14.81
CA GLY A 153 13.26 -0.08 15.84
C GLY A 153 11.77 -0.44 15.86
N ARG A 154 11.01 0.27 16.67
CA ARG A 154 9.56 0.14 16.74
C ARG A 154 8.91 0.59 15.41
N ALA A 155 7.98 -0.17 14.91
CA ALA A 155 7.03 0.27 13.89
C ALA A 155 5.62 0.21 14.49
N SER A 156 4.75 1.14 14.12
CA SER A 156 3.38 1.19 14.64
C SER A 156 2.44 1.78 13.61
N GLU A 157 1.18 1.43 13.74
CA GLU A 157 0.09 2.05 13.00
C GLU A 157 -0.51 3.20 13.80
N PHE A 158 -0.89 4.26 13.11
CA PHE A 158 -1.66 5.36 13.67
C PHE A 158 -3.06 5.36 13.06
N ASN A 159 -4.08 5.55 13.89
CA ASN A 159 -5.40 5.92 13.39
C ASN A 159 -5.48 7.44 13.34
N VAL A 160 -5.71 7.98 12.15
CA VAL A 160 -5.68 9.43 11.91
C VAL A 160 -7.05 9.91 11.48
N ILE A 161 -7.55 10.91 12.18
CA ILE A 161 -8.71 11.72 11.77
C ILE A 161 -8.32 13.20 11.88
N ASP A 162 -9.13 14.09 11.32
CA ASP A 162 -8.85 15.53 11.40
C ASP A 162 -8.64 15.99 12.84
N GLY A 163 -7.45 16.56 13.08
CA GLY A 163 -7.05 17.10 14.38
C GLY A 163 -6.66 16.07 15.45
N MET A 164 -6.69 14.76 15.15
CA MET A 164 -6.31 13.74 16.13
C MET A 164 -5.57 12.56 15.52
N TRP A 165 -4.43 12.23 16.13
CA TRP A 165 -3.67 11.01 15.86
C TRP A 165 -3.74 10.08 17.06
N ASN A 166 -4.10 8.83 16.84
CA ASN A 166 -4.15 7.81 17.89
C ASN A 166 -3.01 6.81 17.68
N ALA A 167 -2.04 6.80 18.61
CA ALA A 167 -0.98 5.83 18.70
C ALA A 167 -1.34 4.70 19.68
N ARG A 168 -0.83 3.50 19.45
CA ARG A 168 -1.09 2.33 20.29
C ARG A 168 0.20 1.81 20.92
N VAL A 169 0.16 1.46 22.20
CA VAL A 169 1.28 0.78 22.87
C VAL A 169 1.27 -0.71 22.56
N THR A 170 0.07 -1.31 22.53
CA THR A 170 -0.15 -2.72 22.16
C THR A 170 -1.09 -2.81 20.96
N SER A 171 -0.88 -3.81 20.09
CA SER A 171 -1.70 -4.07 18.91
C SER A 171 -1.86 -5.58 18.70
N HIS A 172 -3.04 -6.01 18.26
CA HIS A 172 -3.34 -7.40 17.91
C HIS A 172 -3.08 -8.42 19.05
N VAL A 173 -3.33 -8.03 20.29
CA VAL A 173 -3.22 -8.91 21.46
C VAL A 173 -4.59 -9.10 22.12
N PRO A 174 -4.88 -10.28 22.70
CA PRO A 174 -6.08 -10.48 23.48
C PRO A 174 -6.17 -9.46 24.63
N LEU A 175 -7.37 -8.92 24.89
CA LEU A 175 -7.57 -7.89 25.93
C LEU A 175 -7.02 -8.30 27.30
N LYS A 176 -7.18 -9.57 27.66
CA LYS A 176 -6.66 -10.15 28.93
C LYS A 176 -5.14 -10.08 29.07
N GLU A 177 -4.41 -9.98 27.95
CA GLU A 177 -2.94 -9.93 27.95
C GLU A 177 -2.39 -8.49 27.95
N VAL A 178 -3.24 -7.50 27.66
CA VAL A 178 -2.81 -6.09 27.57
C VAL A 178 -2.12 -5.62 28.85
N PRO A 179 -2.66 -5.84 30.08
CA PRO A 179 -2.01 -5.37 31.31
C PRO A 179 -0.60 -5.92 31.50
N GLY A 180 -0.38 -7.18 31.14
CA GLY A 180 0.95 -7.82 31.25
C GLY A 180 1.98 -7.35 30.21
N ARG A 181 1.53 -6.67 29.16
CA ARG A 181 2.39 -6.12 28.09
C ARG A 181 2.67 -4.64 28.25
N LEU A 182 1.97 -3.97 29.17
CA LEU A 182 2.23 -2.56 29.46
C LEU A 182 3.44 -2.43 30.40
N ASN A 183 4.44 -1.70 29.94
CA ASN A 183 5.61 -1.32 30.75
C ASN A 183 6.06 0.09 30.37
N ILE A 184 6.87 0.70 31.21
CA ILE A 184 7.33 2.09 31.04
C ILE A 184 8.07 2.26 29.73
N ASP A 185 8.99 1.37 29.40
CA ASP A 185 9.83 1.48 28.21
C ASP A 185 8.98 1.44 26.93
N GLY A 186 8.03 0.51 26.83
CA GLY A 186 7.13 0.42 25.67
C GLY A 186 6.20 1.63 25.52
N ILE A 187 5.80 2.26 26.63
CA ILE A 187 5.02 3.51 26.61
C ILE A 187 5.91 4.66 26.13
N VAL A 188 7.13 4.78 26.64
CA VAL A 188 8.09 5.81 26.22
C VAL A 188 8.43 5.67 24.75
N GLU A 189 8.72 4.46 24.26
CA GLU A 189 8.98 4.20 22.85
C GLU A 189 7.79 4.61 21.96
N ALA A 190 6.56 4.35 22.38
CA ALA A 190 5.36 4.75 21.62
C ALA A 190 5.22 6.28 21.55
N ILE A 191 5.50 6.98 22.65
CA ILE A 191 5.49 8.46 22.72
C ILE A 191 6.57 9.05 21.82
N VAL A 192 7.79 8.53 21.90
CA VAL A 192 8.92 9.00 21.09
C VAL A 192 8.62 8.81 19.60
N LEU A 193 8.13 7.63 19.21
CA LEU A 193 7.75 7.36 17.82
C LEU A 193 6.65 8.33 17.34
N ALA A 194 5.61 8.54 18.15
CA ALA A 194 4.54 9.48 17.81
C ALA A 194 5.09 10.90 17.63
N ASN A 195 5.94 11.37 18.53
CA ASN A 195 6.56 12.69 18.43
C ASN A 195 7.42 12.85 17.17
N GLN A 196 8.24 11.85 16.86
CA GLN A 196 9.09 11.85 15.64
C GLN A 196 8.28 11.82 14.34
N THR A 197 7.09 11.22 14.37
CA THR A 197 6.23 11.13 13.19
C THR A 197 5.46 12.44 12.94
N LEU A 198 5.19 13.22 14.01
CA LEU A 198 4.41 14.46 13.95
C LEU A 198 5.27 15.73 13.74
N THR A 199 6.58 15.65 13.93
CA THR A 199 7.54 16.75 13.76
C THR A 199 8.30 16.66 12.44
#